data_0473fe553d68853d66ae677c2ea5a023
#
_entry.id   0473fe553d68853d66ae677c2ea5a023
#
_cell.length_a   1.000
_cell.length_b   1.000
_cell.length_c   1.000
_cell.angle_alpha   90.00
_cell.angle_beta   90.00
_cell.angle_gamma   90.00
#
_symmetry.space_group_name_H-M   'P 1'
#
loop_
_entity.id
_entity.type
_entity.pdbx_description
1 polymer ?
#
loop_
_entity_poly.entity_id
_entity_poly.type
_entity_poly.pdbx_seq_one_letter_code
_entity_poly.pdbx_strand_id
1 'polypeptide(L)'
;FPTRHIINAYAVKAGIPIIHAGVYGMQGQITFIKAPETPCLWCISAGTPPAVFPIVGATAGVIGCLEALEALKYLSGVGTNLLNRLLIWDGQRIEFMDLPQKKIADCPVCGHLSTTG
;
A
#
# COMPACT_ATOMS: atom_id res chain seq x y z
N PHE A 1 3.96 12.84 -0.55
CA PHE A 1 4.60 11.65 -1.13
C PHE A 1 6.13 11.61 -1.01
N PRO A 2 6.88 12.73 -0.94
CA PRO A 2 8.34 12.63 -0.74
C PRO A 2 8.73 11.81 0.50
N THR A 3 8.06 12.03 1.63
CA THR A 3 8.32 11.26 2.86
C THR A 3 8.00 9.78 2.67
N ARG A 4 6.91 9.47 1.98
CA ARG A 4 6.52 8.07 1.71
C ARG A 4 7.54 7.37 0.83
N HIS A 5 8.12 8.05 -0.15
CA HIS A 5 9.16 7.46 -1.00
C HIS A 5 10.45 7.20 -0.23
N ILE A 6 10.80 8.05 0.73
CA ILE A 6 11.95 7.82 1.61
C ILE A 6 11.73 6.58 2.46
N ILE A 7 10.55 6.46 3.06
CA ILE A 7 10.20 5.30 3.87
C ILE A 7 10.20 4.03 3.02
N ASN A 8 9.65 4.10 1.80
CA ASN A 8 9.63 2.97 0.88
C ASN A 8 11.04 2.49 0.54
N ALA A 9 11.93 3.40 0.18
CA ALA A 9 13.29 3.04 -0.18
C ALA A 9 14.02 2.35 0.98
N TYR A 10 13.88 2.87 2.18
CA TYR A 10 14.49 2.27 3.37
C TYR A 10 13.90 0.90 3.67
N ALA A 11 12.58 0.78 3.63
CA ALA A 11 11.91 -0.49 3.95
C ALA A 11 12.25 -1.58 2.93
N VAL A 12 12.34 -1.23 1.65
CA VAL A 12 12.77 -2.17 0.61
C VAL A 12 14.19 -2.65 0.88
N LYS A 13 15.09 -1.74 1.21
CA LYS A 13 16.49 -2.06 1.51
C LYS A 13 16.60 -2.93 2.76
N ALA A 14 15.82 -2.63 3.80
CA ALA A 14 15.89 -3.32 5.07
C ALA A 14 15.06 -4.62 5.12
N GLY A 15 14.23 -4.86 4.10
CA GLY A 15 13.34 -6.02 4.09
C GLY A 15 12.16 -5.91 5.05
N ILE A 16 11.75 -4.68 5.38
CA ILE A 16 10.64 -4.42 6.29
C ILE A 16 9.37 -4.20 5.49
N PRO A 17 8.25 -4.89 5.82
CA PRO A 17 6.99 -4.64 5.11
C PRO A 17 6.41 -3.27 5.45
N ILE A 18 5.64 -2.73 4.50
CA ILE A 18 4.93 -1.46 4.66
C ILE A 18 3.45 -1.71 4.42
N ILE A 19 2.60 -1.11 5.24
CA ILE A 19 1.18 -1.05 4.97
C ILE A 19 0.91 0.35 4.43
N HIS A 20 0.68 0.45 3.12
CA HIS A 20 0.42 1.71 2.46
C HIS A 20 -1.07 1.98 2.43
N ALA A 21 -1.46 3.18 2.81
CA ALA A 21 -2.85 3.60 2.78
C ALA A 21 -2.95 5.09 2.47
N GLY A 22 -4.08 5.48 1.89
CA GLY A 22 -4.38 6.87 1.62
C GLY A 22 -5.88 7.09 1.57
N VAL A 23 -6.30 8.33 1.81
CA VAL A 23 -7.72 8.69 1.79
C VAL A 23 -7.92 9.93 0.92
N TYR A 24 -9.08 9.98 0.27
CA TYR A 24 -9.51 11.12 -0.53
C TYR A 24 -11.03 11.25 -0.36
N GLY A 25 -11.49 12.28 0.37
CA GLY A 25 -12.90 12.44 0.65
C GLY A 25 -13.50 11.19 1.29
N MET A 26 -14.44 10.55 0.62
CA MET A 26 -15.07 9.30 1.07
C MET A 26 -14.43 8.05 0.49
N GLN A 27 -13.32 8.19 -0.23
CA GLN A 27 -12.60 7.06 -0.80
C GLN A 27 -11.30 6.83 -0.05
N GLY A 28 -10.88 5.57 0.01
CA GLY A 28 -9.60 5.20 0.58
C GLY A 28 -8.97 4.05 -0.18
N GLN A 29 -7.68 3.87 0.02
CA GLN A 29 -6.95 2.74 -0.57
C GLN A 29 -5.98 2.17 0.44
N ILE A 30 -5.72 0.87 0.32
CA ILE A 30 -4.82 0.18 1.21
C ILE A 30 -4.18 -1.00 0.47
N THR A 31 -2.89 -1.21 0.71
CA THR A 31 -2.18 -2.39 0.21
C THR A 31 -1.07 -2.76 1.18
N PHE A 32 -0.62 -4.01 1.11
CA PHE A 32 0.49 -4.52 1.90
C PHE A 32 1.70 -4.67 0.97
N ILE A 33 2.79 -4.01 1.31
CA ILE A 33 4.01 -3.99 0.51
C ILE A 33 5.11 -4.77 1.23
N LYS A 34 5.62 -5.79 0.57
CA LYS A 34 6.78 -6.55 1.04
C LYS A 34 7.64 -6.90 -0.17
N ALA A 35 8.43 -5.94 -0.64
CA ALA A 35 9.31 -6.15 -1.76
C ALA A 35 10.43 -7.13 -1.40
N PRO A 36 10.88 -7.97 -2.33
CA PRO A 36 10.50 -8.02 -3.75
C PRO A 36 9.28 -8.89 -4.06
N GLU A 37 8.62 -9.48 -3.06
CA GLU A 37 7.47 -10.37 -3.26
C GLU A 37 6.26 -9.64 -3.82
N THR A 38 6.17 -8.32 -3.55
CA THR A 38 5.11 -7.45 -4.06
C THR A 38 5.73 -6.27 -4.79
N PRO A 39 4.95 -5.51 -5.59
CA PRO A 39 5.40 -4.19 -6.02
C PRO A 39 5.66 -3.30 -4.80
N CYS A 40 6.64 -2.40 -4.91
CA CYS A 40 6.88 -1.41 -3.86
C CYS A 40 6.03 -0.17 -4.11
N LEU A 41 6.10 0.82 -3.21
CA LEU A 41 5.32 2.05 -3.37
C LEU A 41 5.66 2.78 -4.66
N TRP A 42 6.93 2.77 -5.08
CA TRP A 42 7.32 3.37 -6.35
C TRP A 42 6.61 2.73 -7.53
N CYS A 43 6.50 1.39 -7.55
CA CYS A 43 5.81 0.68 -8.62
C CYS A 43 4.33 1.08 -8.72
N ILE A 44 3.69 1.32 -7.58
CA ILE A 44 2.26 1.62 -7.51
C ILE A 44 1.98 3.08 -7.84
N SER A 45 2.84 4.00 -7.38
CA SER A 45 2.57 5.43 -7.39
C SER A 45 3.59 6.27 -8.16
N ALA A 46 4.44 5.64 -8.97
CA ALA A 46 5.48 6.34 -9.72
C ALA A 46 4.87 7.47 -10.57
N GLY A 47 5.41 8.66 -10.42
CA GLY A 47 4.97 9.83 -11.19
C GLY A 47 3.69 10.47 -10.70
N THR A 48 3.10 9.99 -9.61
CA THR A 48 1.89 10.61 -9.03
C THR A 48 2.28 11.91 -8.34
N PRO A 49 1.76 13.06 -8.79
CA PRO A 49 2.08 14.32 -8.13
C PRO A 49 1.38 14.44 -6.78
N PRO A 50 1.98 15.14 -5.81
CA PRO A 50 1.31 15.43 -4.57
C PRO A 50 0.11 16.35 -4.83
N ALA A 51 -0.97 16.15 -4.07
CA ALA A 51 -2.15 16.98 -4.17
C ALA A 51 -2.73 17.21 -2.78
N VAL A 52 -3.45 18.31 -2.63
CA VAL A 52 -4.19 18.59 -1.40
C VAL A 52 -5.61 18.05 -1.58
N PHE A 53 -6.05 17.21 -0.65
CA PHE A 53 -7.35 16.55 -0.74
C PHE A 53 -8.22 16.88 0.46
N PRO A 54 -9.55 16.95 0.29
CA PRO A 54 -10.44 16.94 1.44
C PRO A 54 -10.36 15.57 2.14
N ILE A 55 -10.44 15.57 3.46
CA ILE A 55 -10.39 14.34 4.25
C ILE A 55 -11.63 14.28 5.13
N VAL A 56 -12.36 13.16 5.06
CA VAL A 56 -13.46 12.86 5.97
C VAL A 56 -12.93 11.93 7.05
N GLY A 57 -13.05 12.33 8.30
CA GLY A 57 -12.51 11.56 9.42
C GLY A 57 -12.99 10.12 9.49
N ALA A 58 -14.25 9.88 9.14
CA ALA A 58 -14.80 8.53 9.12
C ALA A 58 -14.10 7.63 8.10
N THR A 59 -13.74 8.18 6.93
CA THR A 59 -12.99 7.44 5.91
C THR A 59 -11.61 7.07 6.43
N ALA A 60 -10.93 8.02 7.07
CA ALA A 60 -9.63 7.75 7.68
C ALA A 60 -9.74 6.67 8.76
N GLY A 61 -10.85 6.66 9.52
CA GLY A 61 -11.11 5.64 10.53
C GLY A 61 -11.26 4.24 9.94
N VAL A 62 -12.01 4.11 8.85
CA VAL A 62 -12.19 2.82 8.16
C VAL A 62 -10.85 2.30 7.66
N ILE A 63 -10.09 3.13 6.97
CA ILE A 63 -8.81 2.74 6.39
C ILE A 63 -7.78 2.45 7.48
N GLY A 64 -7.76 3.25 8.55
CA GLY A 64 -6.86 3.01 9.69
C GLY A 64 -7.14 1.68 10.39
N CYS A 65 -8.41 1.30 10.53
CA CYS A 65 -8.76 0.00 11.08
C CYS A 65 -8.31 -1.15 10.17
N LEU A 66 -8.40 -0.97 8.86
CA LEU A 66 -7.90 -1.97 7.91
C LEU A 66 -6.39 -2.08 7.98
N GLU A 67 -5.67 -0.97 8.14
CA GLU A 67 -4.22 -0.99 8.35
C GLU A 67 -3.85 -1.79 9.59
N ALA A 68 -4.54 -1.53 10.70
CA ALA A 68 -4.31 -2.26 11.94
C ALA A 68 -4.57 -3.75 11.78
N LEU A 69 -5.62 -4.11 11.06
CA LEU A 69 -5.97 -5.51 10.81
C LEU A 69 -4.88 -6.19 9.96
N GLU A 70 -4.35 -5.51 8.94
CA GLU A 70 -3.26 -6.04 8.14
C GLU A 70 -2.01 -6.29 8.99
N ALA A 71 -1.67 -5.34 9.87
CA ALA A 71 -0.54 -5.50 10.77
C ALA A 71 -0.72 -6.68 11.71
N LEU A 72 -1.90 -6.83 12.29
CA LEU A 72 -2.21 -7.94 13.20
C LEU A 72 -2.15 -9.28 12.48
N LYS A 73 -2.64 -9.37 11.26
CA LYS A 73 -2.55 -10.60 10.46
C LYS A 73 -1.10 -10.98 10.19
N TYR A 74 -0.28 -10.01 9.83
CA TYR A 74 1.12 -10.26 9.55
C TYR A 74 1.87 -10.74 10.79
N LEU A 75 1.67 -10.06 11.91
CA LEU A 75 2.39 -10.37 13.16
C LEU A 75 1.92 -11.67 13.80
N SER A 76 0.64 -12.02 13.63
CA SER A 76 0.09 -13.23 14.24
C SER A 76 0.16 -14.46 13.33
N GLY A 77 0.36 -14.27 12.03
CA GLY A 77 0.32 -15.35 11.05
C GLY A 77 -1.08 -15.84 10.71
N VAL A 78 -2.11 -15.13 11.16
CA VAL A 78 -3.51 -15.51 10.89
C VAL A 78 -4.01 -14.77 9.66
N GLY A 79 -4.70 -15.48 8.77
CA GLY A 79 -5.28 -14.87 7.57
C GLY A 79 -4.26 -14.60 6.48
N THR A 80 -4.65 -13.75 5.52
CA THR A 80 -3.84 -13.42 4.35
C THR A 80 -3.74 -11.91 4.22
N ASN A 81 -2.53 -11.41 3.97
CA ASN A 81 -2.32 -9.98 3.71
C ASN A 81 -2.64 -9.61 2.26
N LEU A 82 -2.79 -8.30 2.02
CA LEU A 82 -3.11 -7.75 0.70
C LEU A 82 -1.87 -7.69 -0.19
N LEU A 83 -1.27 -8.84 -0.47
CA LEU A 83 -0.09 -8.94 -1.32
C LEU A 83 -0.49 -8.84 -2.79
N ASN A 84 0.19 -7.96 -3.53
CA ASN A 84 -0.07 -7.74 -4.96
C ASN A 84 -1.51 -7.27 -5.25
N ARG A 85 -2.16 -6.67 -4.26
CA ARG A 85 -3.53 -6.17 -4.39
C ARG A 85 -3.62 -4.77 -3.80
N LEU A 86 -4.27 -3.88 -4.53
CA LEU A 86 -4.66 -2.57 -4.02
C LEU A 86 -6.16 -2.59 -3.77
N LEU A 87 -6.56 -2.50 -2.52
CA LEU A 87 -7.96 -2.48 -2.13
C LEU A 87 -8.42 -1.02 -2.08
N ILE A 88 -9.46 -0.70 -2.84
CA ILE A 88 -10.05 0.64 -2.88
C ILE A 88 -11.41 0.58 -2.19
N TRP A 89 -11.60 1.46 -1.20
CA TRP A 89 -12.84 1.62 -0.46
C TRP A 89 -13.61 2.81 -1.02
N ASP A 90 -14.84 2.58 -1.47
CA ASP A 90 -15.75 3.65 -1.87
C ASP A 90 -16.81 3.81 -0.78
N GLY A 91 -16.66 4.85 0.03
CA GLY A 91 -17.54 5.11 1.16
C GLY A 91 -18.91 5.63 0.77
N GLN A 92 -19.07 6.18 -0.44
CA GLN A 92 -20.38 6.64 -0.91
C GLN A 92 -21.30 5.47 -1.23
N ARG A 93 -20.74 4.37 -1.72
CA ARG A 93 -21.50 3.19 -2.13
C ARG A 93 -21.33 2.01 -1.18
N ILE A 94 -20.45 2.13 -0.19
CA ILE A 94 -20.06 1.04 0.72
C ILE A 94 -19.59 -0.18 -0.08
N GLU A 95 -18.64 0.05 -0.96
CA GLU A 95 -18.12 -0.99 -1.84
C GLU A 95 -16.60 -1.02 -1.77
N PHE A 96 -16.04 -2.22 -1.93
CA PHE A 96 -14.60 -2.42 -2.11
C PHE A 96 -14.31 -2.80 -3.55
N MET A 97 -13.21 -2.28 -4.09
CA MET A 97 -12.68 -2.67 -5.38
C MET A 97 -11.28 -3.24 -5.17
N ASP A 98 -11.03 -4.42 -5.73
CA ASP A 98 -9.76 -5.12 -5.58
C ASP A 98 -9.01 -5.04 -6.92
N LEU A 99 -7.91 -4.30 -6.94
CA LEU A 99 -7.11 -4.12 -8.15
C LEU A 99 -5.80 -4.90 -8.02
N PRO A 100 -5.51 -5.83 -8.95
CA PRO A 100 -4.22 -6.50 -8.93
C PRO A 100 -3.09 -5.52 -9.26
N GLN A 101 -1.95 -5.70 -8.60
CA GLN A 101 -0.77 -4.85 -8.79
C GLN A 101 0.42 -5.72 -9.20
N LYS A 102 1.27 -5.18 -10.08
CA LYS A 102 2.45 -5.87 -10.55
C LYS A 102 3.70 -5.03 -10.31
N LYS A 103 4.78 -5.72 -9.97
CA LYS A 103 6.09 -5.09 -9.83
C LYS A 103 6.59 -4.62 -11.19
N ILE A 104 7.13 -3.41 -11.23
CA ILE A 104 7.81 -2.90 -12.41
C ILE A 104 9.22 -3.50 -12.46
N ALA A 105 9.54 -4.19 -13.57
CA ALA A 105 10.79 -4.93 -13.68
C ALA A 105 12.03 -4.02 -13.55
N ASP A 106 11.95 -2.81 -14.06
CA ASP A 106 13.05 -1.82 -14.02
C ASP A 106 12.82 -0.75 -12.95
N CYS A 107 12.04 -1.04 -11.92
CA CYS A 107 11.80 -0.11 -10.83
C CYS A 107 13.13 0.31 -10.18
N PRO A 108 13.39 1.62 -10.02
CA PRO A 108 14.66 2.07 -9.44
C PRO A 108 14.80 1.70 -7.96
N VAL A 109 13.72 1.37 -7.27
CA VAL A 109 13.76 1.05 -5.84
C VAL A 109 13.83 -0.45 -5.60
N CYS A 110 12.99 -1.25 -6.26
CA CYS A 110 12.91 -2.68 -5.99
C CYS A 110 13.23 -3.58 -7.19
N GLY A 111 13.43 -3.01 -8.38
CA GLY A 111 13.64 -3.79 -9.59
C GLY A 111 14.89 -4.66 -9.59
N HIS A 112 15.90 -4.28 -8.81
CA HIS A 112 17.15 -5.02 -8.70
C HIS A 112 17.05 -6.23 -7.74
N LEU A 113 15.95 -6.36 -7.01
CA LEU A 113 15.76 -7.44 -6.05
C LEU A 113 15.15 -8.67 -6.74
N SER A 114 15.59 -9.85 -6.32
CA SER A 114 15.06 -11.12 -6.84
C SER A 114 13.82 -11.53 -6.06
N THR A 115 12.80 -12.02 -6.78
CA THR A 115 11.62 -12.61 -6.16
C THR A 115 11.80 -14.08 -5.82
N THR A 116 12.89 -14.68 -6.27
CA THR A 116 13.21 -16.11 -6.08
C THR A 116 14.23 -16.30 -4.98
N GLY A 117 14.20 -15.50 -4.02
CA GLY A 117 15.21 -15.59 -2.98
C GLY A 117 14.72 -16.11 -1.72
#